data_2f6080c29228fceca2059924d8640e2f
#
_entry.id   2f6080c29228fceca2059924d8640e2f
#
_cell.length_a   1.000
_cell.length_b   1.000
_cell.length_c   1.000
_cell.angle_alpha   90.00
_cell.angle_beta   90.00
_cell.angle_gamma   90.00
#
_symmetry.space_group_name_H-M   'P 1'
#
loop_
_entity.id
_entity.type
_entity.pdbx_description
1 polymer ?
#
loop_
_entity_poly.entity_id
_entity_poly.type
_entity_poly.pdbx_seq_one_letter_code
_entity_poly.pdbx_strand_id
1 'polypeptide(L)'
;MFFLIKNNMIFFLFISIVYSQIKLDVNTIPAEVDVYLDDVNLGSSPIRNERIIPGQHVFEIKKKGYAPLKYELIVNPSKAVEIDFFLNPVHNCKFKTKEKGLIFELNGEHYWDVNSIRLDLESGDH
;
A
#
# COMPACT_ATOMS: atom_id res chain seq x y z
N MET A 1 -42.02 -42.10 20.80
CA MET A 1 -41.44 -41.55 20.68
C MET A 1 -40.64 -41.04 20.36
N PHE A 2 -40.53 -40.77 20.19
CA PHE A 2 -39.69 -40.20 19.86
C PHE A 2 -38.95 -39.45 19.59
N PHE A 3 -38.80 -39.34 19.54
CA PHE A 3 -38.10 -38.80 19.34
C PHE A 3 -37.34 -38.19 18.97
N LEU A 4 -37.14 -38.31 18.90
CA LEU A 4 -36.52 -38.00 18.76
C LEU A 4 -35.82 -37.44 18.40
N ILE A 5 -35.85 -37.22 18.57
CA ILE A 5 -35.18 -36.46 18.41
C ILE A 5 -34.03 -36.21 18.53
N LYS A 6 -33.80 -36.75 18.35
CA LYS A 6 -32.57 -36.73 17.99
C LYS A 6 -32.27 -36.03 16.90
N ASN A 7 -32.85 -35.27 16.69
CA ASN A 7 -32.46 -34.39 15.79
C ASN A 7 -31.48 -33.51 16.37
N ASN A 8 -30.47 -34.03 16.28
CA ASN A 8 -29.33 -33.26 15.95
C ASN A 8 -29.57 -32.49 14.67
N MET A 9 -30.55 -31.73 14.68
CA MET A 9 -30.46 -30.52 13.94
C MET A 9 -29.40 -29.70 14.63
N ILE A 10 -28.16 -30.01 14.28
CA ILE A 10 -27.12 -29.06 14.36
C ILE A 10 -27.60 -27.90 13.51
N PHE A 11 -28.27 -26.98 14.17
CA PHE A 11 -28.38 -25.65 13.64
C PHE A 11 -26.98 -25.15 13.53
N PHE A 12 -26.37 -25.38 12.36
CA PHE A 12 -25.36 -24.47 11.93
C PHE A 12 -26.04 -23.11 11.77
N LEU A 13 -26.07 -22.40 12.88
CA LEU A 13 -26.32 -20.99 12.80
C LEU A 13 -25.17 -20.43 11.97
N PHE A 14 -25.33 -20.38 10.65
CA PHE A 14 -24.53 -19.52 9.82
C PHE A 14 -24.87 -18.11 10.26
N ILE A 15 -24.12 -17.64 11.25
CA ILE A 15 -24.06 -16.23 11.52
C ILE A 15 -23.33 -15.69 10.30
N SER A 16 -24.09 -15.38 9.26
CA SER A 16 -23.59 -14.50 8.21
C SER A 16 -23.38 -13.16 8.88
N ILE A 17 -22.14 -12.95 9.29
CA ILE A 17 -21.72 -11.63 9.73
C ILE A 17 -21.76 -10.77 8.48
N VAL A 18 -22.88 -10.08 8.31
CA VAL A 18 -23.01 -9.08 7.26
C VAL A 18 -22.19 -7.88 7.68
N TYR A 19 -20.97 -7.81 7.19
CA TYR A 19 -20.18 -6.60 7.33
C TYR A 19 -20.80 -5.52 6.46
N SER A 20 -21.13 -4.39 7.08
CA SER A 20 -21.50 -3.20 6.33
C SER A 20 -20.33 -2.78 5.45
N GLN A 21 -20.52 -2.75 4.14
CA GLN A 21 -19.52 -2.29 3.19
C GLN A 21 -19.58 -0.77 3.07
N ILE A 22 -18.40 -0.17 3.13
CA ILE A 22 -18.21 1.27 3.05
C ILE A 22 -17.70 1.61 1.65
N LYS A 23 -18.23 2.69 1.07
CA LYS A 23 -17.76 3.19 -0.22
C LYS A 23 -16.34 3.74 -0.07
N LEU A 24 -15.44 3.36 -0.99
CA LEU A 24 -14.06 3.81 -1.04
C LEU A 24 -13.76 4.46 -2.39
N ASP A 25 -13.25 5.68 -2.35
CA ASP A 25 -12.67 6.38 -3.49
C ASP A 25 -11.21 6.71 -3.19
N VAL A 26 -10.31 6.43 -4.13
CA VAL A 26 -8.88 6.70 -4.00
C VAL A 26 -8.41 7.57 -5.16
N ASN A 27 -7.83 8.70 -4.84
CA ASN A 27 -7.18 9.59 -5.79
C ASN A 27 -5.67 9.54 -5.59
N THR A 28 -4.93 9.75 -6.66
CA THR A 28 -3.47 9.83 -6.58
C THR A 28 -2.93 10.95 -7.46
N ILE A 29 -1.80 11.50 -7.07
CA ILE A 29 -0.97 12.38 -7.89
C ILE A 29 0.44 11.78 -7.89
N PRO A 30 0.91 11.32 -9.05
CA PRO A 30 0.29 11.32 -10.38
C PRO A 30 -0.88 10.33 -10.49
N ALA A 31 -1.63 10.45 -11.57
CA ALA A 31 -2.71 9.51 -11.89
C ALA A 31 -2.14 8.19 -12.42
N GLU A 32 -2.99 7.19 -12.60
CA GLU A 32 -2.61 5.87 -13.15
C GLU A 32 -1.52 5.18 -12.33
N VAL A 33 -1.77 5.09 -11.04
CA VAL A 33 -0.90 4.43 -10.06
C VAL A 33 -1.56 3.14 -9.60
N ASP A 34 -0.78 2.09 -9.47
CA ASP A 34 -1.29 0.81 -8.96
C ASP A 34 -1.62 0.92 -7.48
N VAL A 35 -2.87 0.60 -7.14
CA VAL A 35 -3.40 0.66 -5.78
C VAL A 35 -3.65 -0.75 -5.26
N TYR A 36 -3.00 -1.08 -4.15
CA TYR A 36 -3.21 -2.34 -3.45
C TYR A 36 -3.87 -2.07 -2.10
N LEU A 37 -4.88 -2.84 -1.78
CA LEU A 37 -5.55 -2.82 -0.50
C LEU A 37 -5.45 -4.20 0.14
N ASP A 38 -4.80 -4.29 1.29
CA ASP A 38 -4.55 -5.56 1.99
C ASP A 38 -3.96 -6.62 1.05
N ASP A 39 -2.96 -6.24 0.25
CA ASP A 39 -2.28 -7.06 -0.75
C ASP A 39 -3.14 -7.45 -1.98
N VAL A 40 -4.35 -6.92 -2.10
CA VAL A 40 -5.22 -7.12 -3.26
C VAL A 40 -5.10 -5.94 -4.21
N ASN A 41 -4.78 -6.23 -5.47
CA ASN A 41 -4.68 -5.19 -6.50
C ASN A 41 -6.08 -4.68 -6.88
N LEU A 42 -6.35 -3.42 -6.61
CA LEU A 42 -7.61 -2.76 -6.98
C LEU A 42 -7.57 -2.17 -8.40
N GLY A 43 -6.42 -2.19 -9.04
CA GLY A 43 -6.22 -1.59 -10.34
C GLY A 43 -5.49 -0.26 -10.27
N SER A 44 -5.64 0.51 -11.35
CA SER A 44 -4.98 1.80 -11.55
C SER A 44 -5.85 2.94 -11.04
N SER A 45 -5.25 3.89 -10.34
CA SER A 45 -5.98 5.07 -9.85
C SER A 45 -6.47 5.98 -10.98
N PRO A 46 -7.56 6.71 -10.79
CA PRO A 46 -8.38 6.78 -9.59
C PRO A 46 -9.26 5.56 -9.40
N ILE A 47 -9.43 5.14 -8.16
CA ILE A 47 -10.34 4.06 -7.79
C ILE A 47 -11.67 4.71 -7.39
N ARG A 48 -12.78 4.20 -7.91
CA ARG A 48 -14.12 4.74 -7.65
C ARG A 48 -15.08 3.65 -7.25
N ASN A 49 -15.92 3.97 -6.28
CA ASN A 49 -17.00 3.10 -5.83
C ASN A 49 -16.54 1.69 -5.42
N GLU A 50 -15.32 1.58 -4.94
CA GLU A 50 -14.81 0.34 -4.37
C GLU A 50 -15.47 0.10 -3.00
N ARG A 51 -15.47 -1.14 -2.53
CA ARG A 51 -16.06 -1.52 -1.25
C ARG A 51 -14.97 -1.93 -0.28
N ILE A 52 -15.07 -1.37 0.92
CA ILE A 52 -14.15 -1.68 2.01
C ILE A 52 -14.95 -2.00 3.27
N ILE A 53 -14.51 -2.99 4.03
CA ILE A 53 -15.15 -3.31 5.32
C ILE A 53 -14.57 -2.41 6.42
N PRO A 54 -15.32 -2.14 7.49
CA PRO A 54 -14.78 -1.44 8.65
C PRO A 54 -13.59 -2.17 9.26
N GLY A 55 -12.70 -1.42 9.87
CA GLY A 55 -11.53 -1.94 10.56
C GLY A 55 -10.22 -1.44 10.00
N GLN A 56 -9.15 -2.13 10.33
CA GLN A 56 -7.79 -1.76 9.94
C GLN A 56 -7.45 -2.30 8.55
N HIS A 57 -6.92 -1.44 7.71
CA HIS A 57 -6.50 -1.76 6.34
C HIS A 57 -5.16 -1.14 6.02
N VAL A 58 -4.46 -1.75 5.08
CA VAL A 58 -3.17 -1.27 4.59
C VAL A 58 -3.26 -1.01 3.10
N PHE A 59 -2.98 0.22 2.70
CA PHE A 59 -2.80 0.60 1.31
C PHE A 59 -1.33 0.52 0.92
N GLU A 60 -1.09 0.06 -0.29
CA GLU A 60 0.23 0.13 -0.91
C GLU A 60 0.06 0.70 -2.31
N ILE A 61 0.79 1.77 -2.59
CA ILE A 61 0.64 2.56 -3.82
C ILE A 61 1.97 2.52 -4.55
N LYS A 62 1.96 2.09 -5.81
CA LYS A 62 3.18 1.86 -6.58
C LYS A 62 3.07 2.42 -7.99
N LYS A 63 4.11 3.12 -8.42
CA LYS A 63 4.30 3.54 -9.80
C LYS A 63 5.79 3.59 -10.14
N LYS A 64 6.14 3.09 -11.33
CA LYS A 64 7.52 3.16 -11.82
C LYS A 64 7.98 4.62 -11.88
N GLY A 65 9.15 4.89 -11.33
CA GLY A 65 9.72 6.25 -11.26
C GLY A 65 9.29 7.04 -10.04
N TYR A 66 8.55 6.41 -9.12
CA TYR A 66 8.10 7.03 -7.88
C TYR A 66 8.40 6.13 -6.69
N ALA A 67 8.64 6.75 -5.53
CA ALA A 67 8.80 6.00 -4.30
C ALA A 67 7.48 5.31 -3.93
N PRO A 68 7.49 4.02 -3.59
CA PRO A 68 6.28 3.35 -3.14
C PRO A 68 5.82 3.91 -1.81
N LEU A 69 4.50 4.00 -1.66
CA LEU A 69 3.87 4.52 -0.44
C LEU A 69 3.06 3.41 0.22
N LYS A 70 3.24 3.27 1.53
CA LYS A 70 2.47 2.35 2.36
C LYS A 70 1.73 3.17 3.43
N TYR A 71 0.44 2.92 3.59
CA TYR A 71 -0.40 3.69 4.48
C TYR A 71 -1.40 2.81 5.21
N GLU A 72 -1.47 2.96 6.51
CA GLU A 72 -2.41 2.24 7.36
C GLU A 72 -3.62 3.14 7.66
N LEU A 73 -4.80 2.59 7.46
CA LEU A 73 -6.07 3.29 7.67
C LEU A 73 -7.00 2.47 8.56
N ILE A 74 -7.66 3.15 9.48
CA ILE A 74 -8.76 2.57 10.25
C ILE A 74 -10.06 3.12 9.68
N VAL A 75 -10.88 2.22 9.13
CA VAL A 75 -12.17 2.58 8.51
C VAL A 75 -13.27 2.55 9.54
N ASN A 76 -13.95 3.70 9.68
CA ASN A 76 -15.08 3.85 10.55
C ASN A 76 -16.35 3.34 9.84
N PRO A 77 -17.20 2.53 10.50
CA PRO A 77 -18.38 1.94 9.87
C PRO A 77 -19.47 2.92 9.45
N SER A 78 -19.38 4.17 9.84
CA SER A 78 -20.43 5.17 9.58
C SER A 78 -20.10 6.17 8.47
N LYS A 79 -18.91 6.09 7.83
CA LYS A 79 -18.47 7.10 6.87
C LYS A 79 -17.87 6.47 5.63
N ALA A 80 -18.24 7.01 4.45
CA ALA A 80 -17.53 6.74 3.21
C ALA A 80 -16.09 7.24 3.32
N VAL A 81 -15.18 6.56 2.62
CA VAL A 81 -13.75 6.89 2.62
C VAL A 81 -13.39 7.52 1.28
N GLU A 82 -12.84 8.71 1.32
CA GLU A 82 -12.18 9.36 0.19
C GLU A 82 -10.77 9.73 0.62
N ILE A 83 -9.77 9.22 -0.10
CA ILE A 83 -8.38 9.39 0.28
C ILE A 83 -7.54 9.82 -0.92
N ASP A 84 -6.63 10.75 -0.67
CA ASP A 84 -5.71 11.28 -1.68
C ASP A 84 -4.28 10.88 -1.31
N PHE A 85 -3.56 10.30 -2.27
CA PHE A 85 -2.15 9.94 -2.11
C PHE A 85 -1.29 10.76 -3.07
N PHE A 86 -0.15 11.24 -2.56
CA PHE A 86 0.83 11.99 -3.32
C PHE A 86 2.14 11.20 -3.33
N LEU A 87 2.60 10.80 -4.51
CA LEU A 87 3.82 10.04 -4.65
C LEU A 87 4.99 10.97 -4.99
N ASN A 88 6.13 10.68 -4.40
CA ASN A 88 7.36 11.41 -4.65
C ASN A 88 8.15 10.76 -5.79
N PRO A 89 8.53 11.51 -6.83
CA PRO A 89 9.37 10.97 -7.88
C PRO A 89 10.75 10.62 -7.34
N VAL A 90 11.32 9.54 -7.88
CA VAL A 90 12.69 9.14 -7.59
C VAL A 90 13.57 9.46 -8.79
N HIS A 91 14.83 9.81 -8.53
CA HIS A 91 15.81 10.14 -9.55
C HIS A 91 16.95 9.13 -9.52
N ASN A 92 17.26 8.57 -10.69
CA ASN A 92 18.39 7.68 -10.82
C ASN A 92 19.67 8.51 -10.92
N CYS A 93 20.40 8.58 -9.84
CA CYS A 93 21.65 9.35 -9.76
C CYS A 93 22.84 8.42 -9.88
N LYS A 94 23.83 8.85 -10.69
CA LYS A 94 25.07 8.13 -10.88
C LYS A 94 26.25 8.98 -10.43
N PHE A 95 26.93 8.50 -9.43
CA PHE A 95 28.14 9.12 -8.92
C PHE A 95 29.37 8.38 -9.46
N LYS A 96 30.34 9.12 -9.94
CA LYS A 96 31.58 8.57 -10.46
C LYS A 96 32.77 9.30 -9.87
N THR A 97 33.83 8.55 -9.63
CA THR A 97 35.12 9.11 -9.28
C THR A 97 36.23 8.42 -10.06
N LYS A 98 37.31 9.15 -10.31
CA LYS A 98 38.54 8.59 -10.87
C LYS A 98 39.52 8.16 -9.79
N GLU A 99 39.24 8.52 -8.57
CA GLU A 99 40.11 8.23 -7.45
C GLU A 99 39.74 6.87 -6.85
N LYS A 100 40.74 6.23 -6.25
CA LYS A 100 40.58 4.92 -5.62
C LYS A 100 40.61 5.08 -4.12
N GLY A 101 39.97 4.14 -3.43
CA GLY A 101 39.97 4.10 -1.98
C GLY A 101 39.09 5.15 -1.32
N LEU A 102 38.18 5.76 -2.06
CA LEU A 102 37.22 6.69 -1.51
C LEU A 102 36.03 6.00 -0.90
N ILE A 103 35.49 6.62 0.12
CA ILE A 103 34.28 6.21 0.76
C ILE A 103 33.21 7.22 0.40
N PHE A 104 32.10 6.75 -0.13
CA PHE A 104 30.91 7.58 -0.31
C PHE A 104 30.00 7.41 0.89
N GLU A 105 29.49 8.50 1.40
CA GLU A 105 28.44 8.50 2.40
C GLU A 105 27.23 9.24 1.83
N LEU A 106 26.07 8.60 1.91
CA LEU A 106 24.81 9.18 1.50
C LEU A 106 23.72 8.72 2.46
N ASN A 107 23.03 9.68 3.08
CA ASN A 107 21.95 9.42 4.03
C ASN A 107 22.36 8.45 5.16
N GLY A 108 23.62 8.53 5.59
CA GLY A 108 24.17 7.68 6.66
C GLY A 108 24.65 6.29 6.21
N GLU A 109 24.50 5.95 4.94
CA GLU A 109 25.04 4.71 4.38
C GLU A 109 26.41 4.93 3.75
N HIS A 110 27.32 3.99 3.93
CA HIS A 110 28.70 4.04 3.45
C HIS A 110 28.91 3.08 2.30
N TYR A 111 29.52 3.56 1.23
CA TYR A 111 29.88 2.80 0.03
C TYR A 111 31.40 2.78 -0.13
N TRP A 112 32.00 1.61 0.02
CA TRP A 112 33.44 1.45 0.11
C TRP A 112 34.05 1.15 -1.26
N ASP A 113 35.17 1.78 -1.54
CA ASP A 113 36.06 1.46 -2.67
C ASP A 113 35.34 1.27 -4.01
N VAL A 114 34.40 2.16 -4.30
CA VAL A 114 33.64 2.11 -5.55
C VAL A 114 34.04 3.27 -6.48
N ASN A 115 34.20 2.96 -7.77
CA ASN A 115 34.48 3.97 -8.79
C ASN A 115 33.21 4.65 -9.31
N SER A 116 32.09 3.97 -9.19
CA SER A 116 30.80 4.54 -9.55
C SER A 116 29.68 3.84 -8.77
N ILE A 117 28.68 4.62 -8.41
CA ILE A 117 27.50 4.12 -7.76
C ILE A 117 26.26 4.72 -8.44
N ARG A 118 25.24 3.92 -8.56
CA ARG A 118 23.94 4.37 -9.09
C ARG A 118 22.87 4.14 -8.03
N LEU A 119 22.14 5.19 -7.71
CA LEU A 119 21.14 5.20 -6.67
C LEU A 119 19.85 5.83 -7.20
N ASP A 120 18.73 5.33 -6.72
CA ASP A 120 17.43 5.95 -6.93
C ASP A 120 17.12 6.80 -5.70
N LEU A 121 16.99 8.10 -5.90
CA LEU A 121 16.77 9.06 -4.83
C LEU A 121 15.42 9.74 -5.01
N GLU A 122 14.70 9.89 -3.90
CA GLU A 122 13.51 10.74 -3.89
C GLU A 122 13.89 12.22 -3.97
N SER A 123 12.95 13.05 -4.39
CA SER A 123 13.12 14.50 -4.34
C SER A 123 13.23 14.96 -2.90
N GLY A 124 14.22 15.82 -2.63
CA GLY A 124 14.45 16.36 -1.29
C GLY A 124 15.94 16.53 -0.97
N ASP A 125 16.22 16.81 0.29
CA ASP A 125 17.57 16.96 0.80
C ASP A 125 18.18 15.61 1.16
N HIS A 126 19.44 15.36 0.71
CA HIS A 126 20.18 14.13 0.95
C HIS A 126 21.58 14.39 1.48
#